data_beb38d6e97ed3b9445f0090fd06b2b57
#
_entry.id   beb38d6e97ed3b9445f0090fd06b2b57
#
_cell.length_a   1.000
_cell.length_b   1.000
_cell.length_c   1.000
_cell.angle_alpha   90.00
_cell.angle_beta   90.00
_cell.angle_gamma   90.00
#
_symmetry.space_group_name_H-M   'P 1'
#
loop_
_entity.id
_entity.type
_entity.pdbx_description
1 polymer ?
#
loop_
_entity_poly.entity_id
_entity_poly.type
_entity_poly.pdbx_seq_one_letter_code
_entity_poly.pdbx_strand_id
1 'polypeptide(L)'
;MLYFQKHTAEKVIETVKEITQAKPPVMALVIGSAPDALLAKDWNLSAFNYRVAINNSWQITPDWDYLVYPEDLLPERLPKNPLKANQKLIDAAQFVPEQNKLGGFVYAGGTMAFTAAYWTLGALKPDLIAFIGCDMIYGATVGESNHFYGHGTSDPLRADMTLQSLEAKSVRFMAMANTFNCGVVNLSELPESRLLFPRVSRHELVGADICEGLLAQQNLRLNSVKVAKALATEKALAYMSTSGKYWEQLENFDAAKLSHIDDLWLASVQPN
;
A
#
# COMPACT_ATOMS: atom_id res chain seq x y z
N MET A 1 17.58 27.21 46.92
CA MET A 1 17.52 25.77 46.58
C MET A 1 16.14 25.22 46.22
N LEU A 2 15.08 25.62 46.96
CA LEU A 2 13.70 25.15 46.68
C LEU A 2 13.06 25.65 45.37
N TYR A 3 13.49 26.76 44.82
CA TYR A 3 12.92 27.37 43.60
C TYR A 3 13.38 26.60 42.34
N PHE A 4 14.60 26.07 42.30
CA PHE A 4 15.12 25.27 41.19
C PHE A 4 14.52 23.87 41.10
N GLN A 5 14.15 23.27 42.22
CA GLN A 5 13.51 21.94 42.23
C GLN A 5 12.06 21.97 41.73
N LYS A 6 11.31 23.08 42.02
CA LYS A 6 9.94 23.21 41.54
C LYS A 6 9.86 23.35 40.00
N HIS A 7 10.74 24.15 39.40
CA HIS A 7 10.77 24.36 37.94
C HIS A 7 11.17 23.11 37.17
N THR A 8 12.03 22.24 37.76
CA THR A 8 12.42 20.98 37.14
C THR A 8 11.29 19.95 37.20
N ALA A 9 10.56 19.91 38.33
CA ALA A 9 9.40 19.00 38.47
C ALA A 9 8.22 19.42 37.57
N GLU A 10 7.94 20.71 37.44
CA GLU A 10 6.90 21.21 36.52
C GLU A 10 7.24 20.92 35.05
N LYS A 11 8.49 21.11 34.61
CA LYS A 11 8.96 20.74 33.28
C LYS A 11 8.87 19.25 33.00
N VAL A 12 9.23 18.41 33.97
CA VAL A 12 9.09 16.96 33.85
C VAL A 12 7.64 16.53 33.76
N ILE A 13 6.75 17.14 34.54
CA ILE A 13 5.31 16.87 34.50
C ILE A 13 4.70 17.34 33.17
N GLU A 14 5.14 18.47 32.63
CA GLU A 14 4.69 18.99 31.34
C GLU A 14 5.19 18.09 30.18
N THR A 15 6.44 17.67 30.21
CA THR A 15 7.01 16.69 29.26
C THR A 15 6.30 15.34 29.35
N VAL A 16 5.99 14.85 30.55
CA VAL A 16 5.23 13.61 30.75
C VAL A 16 3.78 13.75 30.27
N LYS A 17 3.17 14.94 30.41
CA LYS A 17 1.83 15.22 29.86
C LYS A 17 1.83 15.31 28.34
N GLU A 18 2.87 15.85 27.71
CA GLU A 18 3.02 15.85 26.25
C GLU A 18 3.22 14.44 25.70
N ILE A 19 4.00 13.59 26.37
CA ILE A 19 4.17 12.18 26.00
C ILE A 19 2.85 11.39 26.14
N THR A 20 1.99 11.75 27.14
CA THR A 20 0.70 11.08 27.34
C THR A 20 -0.43 11.57 26.40
N GLN A 21 -0.19 12.58 25.57
CA GLN A 21 -1.16 13.13 24.60
C GLN A 21 -0.83 12.82 23.15
N ALA A 22 0.15 11.95 22.86
CA ALA A 22 0.40 11.48 21.50
C ALA A 22 -0.91 10.85 20.96
N LYS A 23 -1.44 11.42 19.89
CA LYS A 23 -2.61 10.86 19.21
C LYS A 23 -2.28 9.43 18.78
N PRO A 24 -3.16 8.46 19.06
CA PRO A 24 -2.90 7.08 18.60
C PRO A 24 -2.70 7.07 17.09
N PRO A 25 -1.74 6.28 16.59
CA PRO A 25 -1.44 6.22 15.17
C PRO A 25 -2.64 5.72 14.37
N VAL A 26 -2.81 6.26 13.19
CA VAL A 26 -3.86 5.85 12.25
C VAL A 26 -3.29 4.75 11.35
N MET A 27 -3.81 3.55 11.47
CA MET A 27 -3.37 2.39 10.70
C MET A 27 -4.42 1.95 9.69
N ALA A 28 -4.00 1.63 8.47
CA ALA A 28 -4.81 1.04 7.44
C ALA A 28 -4.35 -0.40 7.13
N LEU A 29 -5.30 -1.31 6.94
CA LEU A 29 -5.06 -2.67 6.44
C LEU A 29 -5.60 -2.77 5.02
N VAL A 30 -4.73 -3.11 4.07
CA VAL A 30 -5.09 -3.41 2.68
C VAL A 30 -5.16 -4.93 2.52
N ILE A 31 -6.33 -5.45 2.13
CA ILE A 31 -6.62 -6.88 2.02
C ILE A 31 -6.74 -7.23 0.55
N GLY A 32 -5.78 -7.98 0.03
CA GLY A 32 -5.78 -8.54 -1.32
C GLY A 32 -6.47 -9.89 -1.39
N SER A 33 -6.14 -10.69 -2.40
CA SER A 33 -6.81 -11.95 -2.69
C SER A 33 -5.88 -13.17 -2.73
N ALA A 34 -4.59 -13.04 -2.44
CA ALA A 34 -3.71 -14.19 -2.30
C ALA A 34 -4.20 -15.12 -1.16
N PRO A 35 -3.84 -16.41 -1.18
CA PRO A 35 -4.42 -17.39 -0.26
C PRO A 35 -4.32 -17.04 1.23
N ASP A 36 -3.22 -16.42 1.65
CA ASP A 36 -2.98 -15.99 3.03
C ASP A 36 -3.84 -14.81 3.49
N ALA A 37 -4.53 -14.12 2.56
CA ALA A 37 -5.53 -13.12 2.92
C ALA A 37 -6.64 -13.70 3.83
N LEU A 38 -6.90 -15.02 3.76
CA LEU A 38 -7.87 -15.70 4.62
C LEU A 38 -7.51 -15.61 6.10
N LEU A 39 -6.25 -15.40 6.48
CA LEU A 39 -5.84 -15.17 7.86
C LEU A 39 -6.57 -13.98 8.49
N ALA A 40 -6.87 -12.95 7.68
CA ALA A 40 -7.58 -11.76 8.15
C ALA A 40 -9.00 -12.04 8.66
N LYS A 41 -9.61 -13.18 8.28
CA LYS A 41 -10.94 -13.59 8.74
C LYS A 41 -11.01 -13.75 10.27
N ASP A 42 -9.93 -14.30 10.85
CA ASP A 42 -9.88 -14.64 12.27
C ASP A 42 -9.15 -13.57 13.11
N TRP A 43 -8.74 -12.48 12.47
CA TRP A 43 -8.06 -11.41 13.18
C TRP A 43 -9.03 -10.46 13.89
N ASN A 44 -8.64 -10.01 15.07
CA ASN A 44 -9.21 -8.81 15.64
C ASN A 44 -8.66 -7.59 14.85
N LEU A 45 -9.50 -6.97 14.04
CA LEU A 45 -9.14 -5.85 13.17
C LEU A 45 -9.29 -4.48 13.84
N SER A 46 -9.61 -4.42 15.13
CA SER A 46 -9.84 -3.16 15.87
C SER A 46 -8.61 -2.25 15.96
N ALA A 47 -7.41 -2.79 15.78
CA ALA A 47 -6.17 -2.01 15.71
C ALA A 47 -6.07 -1.16 14.44
N PHE A 48 -6.79 -1.53 13.38
CA PHE A 48 -6.79 -0.78 12.13
C PHE A 48 -7.97 0.18 12.09
N ASN A 49 -7.67 1.47 11.89
CA ASN A 49 -8.68 2.51 11.73
C ASN A 49 -9.44 2.36 10.41
N TYR A 50 -8.75 1.83 9.38
CA TYR A 50 -9.29 1.61 8.04
C TYR A 50 -8.96 0.20 7.55
N ARG A 51 -9.95 -0.48 6.98
CA ARG A 51 -9.84 -1.79 6.35
C ARG A 51 -10.29 -1.68 4.91
N VAL A 52 -9.32 -1.81 4.00
CA VAL A 52 -9.48 -1.59 2.57
C VAL A 52 -9.43 -2.93 1.86
N ALA A 53 -10.57 -3.40 1.40
CA ALA A 53 -10.69 -4.61 0.59
C ALA A 53 -10.45 -4.31 -0.88
N ILE A 54 -9.87 -5.28 -1.61
CA ILE A 54 -9.63 -5.19 -3.05
C ILE A 54 -10.47 -6.25 -3.77
N ASN A 55 -11.26 -5.86 -4.76
CA ASN A 55 -12.04 -6.77 -5.60
C ASN A 55 -12.91 -7.73 -4.74
N ASN A 56 -12.65 -9.03 -4.81
CA ASN A 56 -13.41 -10.05 -4.09
C ASN A 56 -13.05 -10.20 -2.61
N SER A 57 -12.00 -9.52 -2.12
CA SER A 57 -11.53 -9.73 -0.75
C SER A 57 -12.49 -9.22 0.34
N TRP A 58 -13.51 -8.45 -0.02
CA TRP A 58 -14.61 -8.10 0.88
C TRP A 58 -15.35 -9.32 1.46
N GLN A 59 -15.22 -10.48 0.81
CA GLN A 59 -15.85 -11.74 1.26
C GLN A 59 -15.09 -12.39 2.42
N ILE A 60 -13.84 -11.98 2.68
CA ILE A 60 -13.01 -12.56 3.74
C ILE A 60 -13.52 -12.18 5.12
N THR A 61 -13.90 -10.92 5.29
CA THR A 61 -14.42 -10.38 6.54
C THR A 61 -15.55 -9.39 6.29
N PRO A 62 -16.61 -9.37 7.12
CA PRO A 62 -17.65 -8.36 7.02
C PRO A 62 -17.23 -6.97 7.52
N ASP A 63 -16.02 -6.84 8.09
CA ASP A 63 -15.55 -5.65 8.80
C ASP A 63 -14.60 -4.80 7.95
N TRP A 64 -14.85 -4.72 6.64
CA TRP A 64 -14.19 -3.76 5.77
C TRP A 64 -14.91 -2.40 5.78
N ASP A 65 -14.13 -1.32 5.51
CA ASP A 65 -14.64 0.05 5.43
C ASP A 65 -14.71 0.55 3.99
N TYR A 66 -13.74 0.16 3.16
CA TYR A 66 -13.64 0.56 1.76
C TYR A 66 -13.42 -0.67 0.88
N LEU A 67 -14.15 -0.72 -0.24
CA LEU A 67 -13.91 -1.70 -1.29
C LEU A 67 -13.44 -1.00 -2.54
N VAL A 68 -12.16 -1.18 -2.89
CA VAL A 68 -11.56 -0.63 -4.11
C VAL A 68 -11.66 -1.66 -5.22
N TYR A 69 -12.24 -1.29 -6.34
CA TYR A 69 -12.49 -2.20 -7.47
C TYR A 69 -12.39 -1.50 -8.82
N PRO A 70 -11.97 -2.21 -9.90
CA PRO A 70 -11.88 -1.67 -11.25
C PRO A 70 -13.24 -1.63 -11.94
N GLU A 71 -13.36 -0.84 -13.01
CA GLU A 71 -14.60 -0.69 -13.80
C GLU A 71 -15.07 -2.01 -14.44
N ASP A 72 -14.16 -2.95 -14.70
CA ASP A 72 -14.43 -4.25 -15.34
C ASP A 72 -14.77 -5.36 -14.34
N LEU A 73 -14.84 -5.05 -13.03
CA LEU A 73 -15.33 -6.02 -12.05
C LEU A 73 -16.82 -6.26 -12.29
N LEU A 74 -17.18 -7.52 -12.54
CA LEU A 74 -18.57 -7.91 -12.80
C LEU A 74 -19.49 -7.48 -11.64
N PRO A 75 -20.66 -6.86 -11.90
CA PRO A 75 -21.57 -6.37 -10.85
C PRO A 75 -22.02 -7.46 -9.85
N GLU A 76 -22.11 -8.71 -10.29
CA GLU A 76 -22.45 -9.85 -9.41
C GLU A 76 -21.37 -10.18 -8.39
N ARG A 77 -20.15 -9.67 -8.56
CA ARG A 77 -19.03 -9.81 -7.62
C ARG A 77 -18.99 -8.71 -6.57
N LEU A 78 -19.79 -7.68 -6.72
CA LEU A 78 -19.95 -6.63 -5.71
C LEU A 78 -20.86 -7.11 -4.57
N PRO A 79 -20.75 -6.52 -3.36
CA PRO A 79 -21.65 -6.81 -2.26
C PRO A 79 -23.11 -6.59 -2.64
N LYS A 80 -23.97 -7.63 -2.49
CA LYS A 80 -25.40 -7.58 -2.87
C LYS A 80 -26.30 -7.04 -1.75
N ASN A 81 -25.85 -7.09 -0.51
CA ASN A 81 -26.60 -6.63 0.66
C ASN A 81 -26.45 -5.11 0.81
N PRO A 82 -27.39 -4.44 1.49
CA PRO A 82 -27.18 -3.06 1.87
C PRO A 82 -25.85 -2.91 2.62
N LEU A 83 -25.04 -1.94 2.20
CA LEU A 83 -23.79 -1.64 2.85
C LEU A 83 -24.04 -1.13 4.27
N LYS A 84 -23.13 -1.45 5.20
CA LYS A 84 -23.12 -0.81 6.53
C LYS A 84 -22.84 0.70 6.37
N ALA A 85 -23.23 1.50 7.33
CA ALA A 85 -23.09 2.96 7.26
C ALA A 85 -21.64 3.45 7.07
N ASN A 86 -20.66 2.66 7.53
CA ASN A 86 -19.23 2.93 7.38
C ASN A 86 -18.62 2.37 6.09
N GLN A 87 -19.33 1.50 5.36
CA GLN A 87 -18.81 0.84 4.16
C GLN A 87 -19.02 1.70 2.90
N LYS A 88 -17.98 1.82 2.09
CA LYS A 88 -18.00 2.60 0.86
C LYS A 88 -17.36 1.84 -0.30
N LEU A 89 -17.93 1.98 -1.47
CA LEU A 89 -17.37 1.48 -2.73
C LEU A 89 -16.50 2.58 -3.34
N ILE A 90 -15.31 2.22 -3.78
CA ILE A 90 -14.31 3.12 -4.34
C ILE A 90 -13.98 2.64 -5.76
N ASP A 91 -14.44 3.37 -6.74
CA ASP A 91 -14.23 3.12 -8.16
C ASP A 91 -13.23 4.11 -8.78
N ALA A 92 -13.12 4.09 -10.12
CA ALA A 92 -12.17 4.93 -10.84
C ALA A 92 -12.37 6.44 -10.58
N ALA A 93 -13.61 6.89 -10.34
CA ALA A 93 -13.86 8.30 -10.06
C ALA A 93 -13.21 8.78 -8.76
N GLN A 94 -12.98 7.87 -7.79
CA GLN A 94 -12.33 8.18 -6.54
C GLN A 94 -10.81 7.87 -6.55
N PHE A 95 -10.39 6.73 -7.12
CA PHE A 95 -8.97 6.36 -7.01
C PHE A 95 -8.08 7.01 -8.08
N VAL A 96 -8.58 7.30 -9.29
CA VAL A 96 -7.78 7.93 -10.36
C VAL A 96 -7.23 9.31 -9.95
N PRO A 97 -8.03 10.23 -9.39
CA PRO A 97 -7.50 11.52 -8.96
C PRO A 97 -6.40 11.40 -7.88
N GLU A 98 -6.54 10.48 -6.94
CA GLU A 98 -5.54 10.30 -5.87
C GLU A 98 -4.24 9.72 -6.43
N GLN A 99 -4.32 8.73 -7.32
CA GLN A 99 -3.13 8.14 -7.95
C GLN A 99 -2.42 9.14 -8.87
N ASN A 100 -3.17 9.99 -9.57
CA ASN A 100 -2.59 11.02 -10.44
C ASN A 100 -1.79 12.08 -9.66
N LYS A 101 -2.19 12.43 -8.43
CA LYS A 101 -1.41 13.31 -7.54
C LYS A 101 -0.04 12.71 -7.19
N LEU A 102 0.10 11.39 -7.28
CA LEU A 102 1.29 10.62 -6.92
C LEU A 102 2.05 10.08 -8.15
N GLY A 103 1.85 10.70 -9.33
CA GLY A 103 2.58 10.40 -10.57
C GLY A 103 1.87 9.44 -11.53
N GLY A 104 0.62 9.04 -11.24
CA GLY A 104 -0.24 8.29 -12.15
C GLY A 104 0.08 6.80 -12.24
N PHE A 105 -0.66 6.12 -13.10
CA PHE A 105 -0.64 4.65 -13.25
C PHE A 105 0.60 4.13 -13.96
N VAL A 106 1.16 4.89 -14.90
CA VAL A 106 2.27 4.44 -15.74
C VAL A 106 3.50 4.05 -14.91
N TYR A 107 3.81 4.84 -13.88
CA TYR A 107 4.92 4.56 -12.98
C TYR A 107 4.54 3.69 -11.77
N ALA A 108 3.30 3.80 -11.32
CA ALA A 108 2.80 3.07 -10.16
C ALA A 108 2.51 1.58 -10.47
N GLY A 109 2.27 1.27 -11.75
CA GLY A 109 1.79 -0.04 -12.19
C GLY A 109 0.28 -0.20 -12.03
N GLY A 110 -0.36 -0.86 -13.01
CA GLY A 110 -1.81 -0.99 -13.12
C GLY A 110 -2.42 -2.15 -12.31
N THR A 111 -1.78 -2.62 -11.23
CA THR A 111 -2.40 -3.65 -10.37
C THR A 111 -3.35 -3.02 -9.37
N MET A 112 -4.44 -3.72 -9.06
CA MET A 112 -5.38 -3.23 -8.04
C MET A 112 -4.77 -3.16 -6.63
N ALA A 113 -3.74 -3.96 -6.35
CA ALA A 113 -2.99 -3.85 -5.09
C ALA A 113 -2.33 -2.47 -4.94
N PHE A 114 -1.62 -2.00 -5.98
CA PHE A 114 -1.03 -0.66 -5.95
C PHE A 114 -2.08 0.44 -6.09
N THR A 115 -3.12 0.26 -6.91
CA THR A 115 -4.22 1.23 -7.02
C THR A 115 -4.87 1.49 -5.65
N ALA A 116 -5.23 0.43 -4.92
CA ALA A 116 -5.77 0.54 -3.57
C ALA A 116 -4.77 1.16 -2.59
N ALA A 117 -3.48 0.81 -2.71
CA ALA A 117 -2.42 1.38 -1.89
C ALA A 117 -2.28 2.89 -2.07
N TYR A 118 -2.19 3.37 -3.32
CA TYR A 118 -2.08 4.79 -3.63
C TYR A 118 -3.33 5.57 -3.23
N TRP A 119 -4.53 5.00 -3.44
CA TRP A 119 -5.77 5.60 -2.95
C TRP A 119 -5.78 5.69 -1.42
N THR A 120 -5.41 4.63 -0.72
CA THR A 120 -5.33 4.60 0.74
C THR A 120 -4.38 5.69 1.26
N LEU A 121 -3.20 5.80 0.64
CA LEU A 121 -2.21 6.81 1.01
C LEU A 121 -2.73 8.24 0.78
N GLY A 122 -3.28 8.52 -0.40
CA GLY A 122 -3.72 9.85 -0.79
C GLY A 122 -4.99 10.32 -0.07
N ALA A 123 -6.00 9.45 0.01
CA ALA A 123 -7.32 9.78 0.52
C ALA A 123 -7.43 9.67 2.06
N LEU A 124 -6.80 8.64 2.67
CA LEU A 124 -6.96 8.35 4.10
C LEU A 124 -5.77 8.86 4.94
N LYS A 125 -4.60 9.05 4.33
CA LYS A 125 -3.38 9.60 4.96
C LYS A 125 -3.04 8.92 6.29
N PRO A 126 -2.91 7.58 6.31
CA PRO A 126 -2.58 6.87 7.54
C PRO A 126 -1.10 7.03 7.91
N ASP A 127 -0.76 6.75 9.18
CA ASP A 127 0.62 6.68 9.65
C ASP A 127 1.29 5.34 9.28
N LEU A 128 0.48 4.29 9.02
CA LEU A 128 0.94 2.97 8.60
C LEU A 128 -0.07 2.33 7.64
N ILE A 129 0.43 1.72 6.56
CA ILE A 129 -0.34 0.82 5.70
C ILE A 129 0.24 -0.58 5.82
N ALA A 130 -0.56 -1.52 6.30
CA ALA A 130 -0.23 -2.93 6.36
C ALA A 130 -0.93 -3.69 5.23
N PHE A 131 -0.25 -4.64 4.61
CA PHE A 131 -0.76 -5.43 3.50
C PHE A 131 -0.86 -6.90 3.88
N ILE A 132 -1.95 -7.56 3.47
CA ILE A 132 -2.15 -9.00 3.53
C ILE A 132 -2.77 -9.49 2.22
N GLY A 133 -2.28 -10.61 1.68
CA GLY A 133 -2.81 -11.17 0.43
C GLY A 133 -2.52 -10.35 -0.82
N CYS A 134 -1.48 -9.51 -0.81
CA CYS A 134 -1.07 -8.65 -1.91
C CYS A 134 0.30 -9.04 -2.51
N ASP A 135 0.74 -10.28 -2.35
CA ASP A 135 2.09 -10.71 -2.72
C ASP A 135 2.35 -10.74 -4.22
N MET A 136 1.30 -10.78 -5.03
CA MET A 136 1.36 -10.77 -6.51
C MET A 136 2.25 -11.87 -7.07
N ILE A 137 2.31 -13.02 -6.40
CA ILE A 137 2.95 -14.25 -6.88
C ILE A 137 1.89 -15.05 -7.62
N TYR A 138 2.09 -15.24 -8.91
CA TYR A 138 1.19 -15.98 -9.77
C TYR A 138 1.89 -17.25 -10.19
N GLY A 139 1.46 -18.41 -9.65
CA GLY A 139 2.05 -19.71 -9.95
C GLY A 139 1.94 -20.04 -11.44
N ALA A 140 3.02 -20.54 -12.01
CA ALA A 140 3.04 -21.06 -13.39
C ALA A 140 2.36 -22.43 -13.50
N THR A 141 1.99 -23.05 -12.40
CA THR A 141 1.49 -24.42 -12.33
C THR A 141 -0.02 -24.46 -12.57
N VAL A 142 -0.42 -25.15 -13.62
CA VAL A 142 -1.84 -25.44 -13.89
C VAL A 142 -2.39 -26.22 -12.71
N GLY A 143 -3.32 -25.62 -11.95
CA GLY A 143 -3.97 -26.25 -10.80
C GLY A 143 -3.72 -25.57 -9.45
N GLU A 144 -2.74 -24.69 -9.33
CA GLU A 144 -2.56 -23.89 -8.12
C GLU A 144 -3.50 -22.69 -8.08
N SER A 145 -4.15 -22.49 -6.92
CA SER A 145 -5.04 -21.36 -6.72
C SER A 145 -4.24 -20.10 -6.38
N ASN A 146 -4.23 -19.13 -7.29
CA ASN A 146 -3.59 -17.81 -7.05
C ASN A 146 -4.45 -16.89 -6.17
N HIS A 147 -5.70 -17.26 -5.93
CA HIS A 147 -6.65 -16.50 -5.15
C HIS A 147 -7.39 -17.39 -4.16
N PHE A 148 -7.81 -16.85 -3.02
CA PHE A 148 -8.55 -17.59 -2.00
C PHE A 148 -9.90 -18.15 -2.51
N TYR A 149 -10.47 -17.56 -3.56
CA TYR A 149 -11.74 -17.99 -4.17
C TYR A 149 -11.53 -18.98 -5.35
N GLY A 150 -10.33 -19.53 -5.53
CA GLY A 150 -10.04 -20.56 -6.53
C GLY A 150 -9.51 -20.01 -7.85
N HIS A 151 -9.74 -20.77 -8.94
CA HIS A 151 -9.29 -20.42 -10.29
C HIS A 151 -10.15 -19.28 -10.87
N GLY A 152 -9.86 -18.06 -10.49
CA GLY A 152 -10.23 -16.91 -11.30
C GLY A 152 -9.15 -16.72 -12.37
N THR A 153 -9.49 -16.20 -13.53
CA THR A 153 -8.51 -15.51 -14.35
C THR A 153 -8.03 -14.33 -13.51
N SER A 154 -7.03 -14.57 -12.62
CA SER A 154 -6.14 -13.49 -12.27
C SER A 154 -5.70 -13.01 -13.63
N ASP A 155 -5.91 -11.75 -13.92
CA ASP A 155 -5.27 -11.14 -15.06
C ASP A 155 -3.76 -11.23 -14.74
N PRO A 156 -3.10 -12.34 -15.14
CA PRO A 156 -1.71 -12.50 -14.82
C PRO A 156 -1.07 -11.44 -15.67
N LEU A 157 -0.42 -10.50 -15.04
CA LEU A 157 0.54 -9.63 -15.65
C LEU A 157 0.42 -9.68 -17.17
N ARG A 158 -0.58 -8.97 -17.70
CA ARG A 158 -0.69 -8.74 -19.15
C ARG A 158 0.72 -8.41 -19.61
N ALA A 159 1.04 -8.65 -20.86
CA ALA A 159 2.25 -8.10 -21.46
C ALA A 159 2.16 -6.57 -21.46
N ASP A 160 2.13 -6.02 -20.26
CA ASP A 160 1.90 -4.62 -19.93
C ASP A 160 3.23 -4.01 -19.53
N MET A 161 3.71 -3.07 -20.32
CA MET A 161 4.98 -2.42 -20.09
C MET A 161 5.07 -1.65 -18.77
N THR A 162 3.93 -1.36 -18.11
CA THR A 162 3.92 -0.72 -16.80
C THR A 162 4.12 -1.71 -15.65
N LEU A 163 4.09 -3.01 -15.93
CA LEU A 163 4.18 -4.11 -14.96
C LEU A 163 5.46 -4.94 -15.08
N GLN A 164 6.51 -4.43 -15.72
CA GLN A 164 7.76 -5.16 -15.95
C GLN A 164 8.45 -5.60 -14.66
N SER A 165 8.35 -4.77 -13.59
CA SER A 165 8.85 -5.13 -12.26
C SER A 165 7.88 -4.64 -11.18
N LEU A 166 7.15 -5.57 -10.57
CA LEU A 166 6.27 -5.26 -9.43
C LEU A 166 7.08 -4.93 -8.17
N GLU A 167 8.27 -5.50 -8.07
CA GLU A 167 9.24 -5.19 -7.01
C GLU A 167 9.64 -3.71 -7.07
N ALA A 168 9.96 -3.19 -8.25
CA ALA A 168 10.26 -1.77 -8.46
C ALA A 168 9.07 -0.88 -8.08
N LYS A 169 7.84 -1.28 -8.46
CA LYS A 169 6.61 -0.55 -8.10
C LYS A 169 6.40 -0.54 -6.58
N SER A 170 6.74 -1.62 -5.89
CA SER A 170 6.67 -1.66 -4.43
C SER A 170 7.68 -0.70 -3.78
N VAL A 171 8.92 -0.63 -4.28
CA VAL A 171 9.92 0.34 -3.80
C VAL A 171 9.46 1.78 -4.05
N ARG A 172 8.93 2.05 -5.25
CA ARG A 172 8.33 3.35 -5.55
C ARG A 172 7.24 3.74 -4.57
N PHE A 173 6.31 2.81 -4.30
CA PHE A 173 5.23 3.07 -3.34
C PHE A 173 5.77 3.35 -1.94
N MET A 174 6.75 2.58 -1.47
CA MET A 174 7.42 2.81 -0.20
C MET A 174 8.04 4.20 -0.11
N ALA A 175 8.70 4.66 -1.20
CA ALA A 175 9.27 6.00 -1.27
C ALA A 175 8.18 7.10 -1.29
N MET A 176 7.05 6.87 -1.98
CA MET A 176 5.91 7.80 -1.94
C MET A 176 5.31 7.88 -0.54
N ALA A 177 5.09 6.74 0.13
CA ALA A 177 4.58 6.70 1.51
C ALA A 177 5.48 7.48 2.47
N ASN A 178 6.80 7.42 2.29
CA ASN A 178 7.75 8.22 3.07
C ASN A 178 7.47 9.73 2.98
N THR A 179 7.06 10.23 1.82
CA THR A 179 6.75 11.68 1.67
C THR A 179 5.50 12.10 2.46
N PHE A 180 4.71 11.14 2.92
CA PHE A 180 3.54 11.33 3.79
C PHE A 180 3.82 10.98 5.25
N ASN A 181 5.06 10.67 5.62
CA ASN A 181 5.43 10.09 6.92
C ASN A 181 4.65 8.79 7.23
N CYS A 182 4.36 7.99 6.22
CA CYS A 182 3.60 6.76 6.34
C CYS A 182 4.54 5.56 6.19
N GLY A 183 4.54 4.67 7.20
CA GLY A 183 5.20 3.38 7.11
C GLY A 183 4.40 2.41 6.24
N VAL A 184 5.08 1.44 5.61
CA VAL A 184 4.43 0.34 4.89
C VAL A 184 5.03 -0.99 5.31
N VAL A 185 4.18 -2.00 5.52
CA VAL A 185 4.61 -3.34 5.93
C VAL A 185 3.81 -4.42 5.22
N ASN A 186 4.44 -5.59 5.05
CA ASN A 186 3.78 -6.79 4.55
C ASN A 186 3.56 -7.78 5.70
N LEU A 187 2.30 -8.16 5.93
CA LEU A 187 1.89 -9.13 6.96
C LEU A 187 1.80 -10.57 6.41
N SER A 188 2.14 -10.77 5.13
CA SER A 188 2.10 -12.08 4.50
C SER A 188 3.06 -13.07 5.16
N GLU A 189 2.58 -14.28 5.41
CA GLU A 189 3.37 -15.42 5.86
C GLU A 189 3.88 -16.30 4.69
N LEU A 190 3.53 -15.95 3.46
CA LEU A 190 4.00 -16.66 2.27
C LEU A 190 5.53 -16.51 2.12
N PRO A 191 6.23 -17.56 1.64
CA PRO A 191 7.69 -17.51 1.50
C PRO A 191 8.15 -16.44 0.51
N GLU A 192 7.35 -16.18 -0.52
CA GLU A 192 7.66 -15.24 -1.60
C GLU A 192 6.68 -14.08 -1.63
N SER A 193 7.17 -12.90 -1.98
CA SER A 193 6.37 -11.70 -2.21
C SER A 193 7.12 -10.76 -3.13
N ARG A 194 6.40 -10.11 -4.02
CA ARG A 194 6.94 -9.01 -4.84
C ARG A 194 6.89 -7.65 -4.12
N LEU A 195 6.26 -7.61 -2.94
CA LEU A 195 6.31 -6.43 -2.08
C LEU A 195 7.63 -6.44 -1.29
N LEU A 196 8.55 -5.53 -1.64
CA LEU A 196 9.82 -5.36 -0.92
C LEU A 196 9.66 -4.55 0.38
N PHE A 197 8.46 -4.48 0.92
CA PHE A 197 8.18 -3.86 2.22
C PHE A 197 8.78 -4.68 3.37
N PRO A 198 9.11 -4.06 4.52
CA PRO A 198 9.43 -4.80 5.73
C PRO A 198 8.33 -5.81 6.03
N ARG A 199 8.71 -7.07 6.32
CA ARG A 199 7.79 -8.09 6.80
C ARG A 199 7.72 -8.02 8.32
N VAL A 200 6.51 -7.99 8.83
CA VAL A 200 6.25 -8.03 10.27
C VAL A 200 5.05 -8.94 10.53
N SER A 201 5.00 -9.57 11.69
CA SER A 201 3.81 -10.29 12.10
C SER A 201 2.74 -9.30 12.60
N ARG A 202 1.47 -9.67 12.49
CA ARG A 202 0.38 -8.85 13.04
C ARG A 202 0.55 -8.57 14.55
N HIS A 203 1.16 -9.50 15.28
CA HIS A 203 1.38 -9.36 16.71
C HIS A 203 2.42 -8.29 17.08
N GLU A 204 3.27 -7.92 16.13
CA GLU A 204 4.23 -6.84 16.30
C GLU A 204 3.61 -5.45 16.11
N LEU A 205 2.40 -5.35 15.52
CA LEU A 205 1.70 -4.09 15.32
C LEU A 205 0.99 -3.62 16.60
N VAL A 206 1.73 -3.55 17.70
CA VAL A 206 1.23 -3.10 19.02
C VAL A 206 2.15 -2.05 19.59
N GLY A 207 1.57 -1.12 20.36
CA GLY A 207 2.31 -0.03 20.98
C GLY A 207 2.16 1.31 20.25
N ALA A 208 2.29 2.39 21.01
CA ALA A 208 2.09 3.74 20.48
C ALA A 208 3.15 4.14 19.45
N ASP A 209 4.39 3.66 19.62
CA ASP A 209 5.55 4.08 18.82
C ASP A 209 5.82 3.18 17.62
N ILE A 210 4.95 2.16 17.37
CA ILE A 210 5.21 1.15 16.33
C ILE A 210 5.32 1.78 14.94
N CYS A 211 4.46 2.74 14.62
CA CYS A 211 4.47 3.38 13.32
C CYS A 211 5.74 4.21 13.09
N GLU A 212 6.21 4.91 14.11
CA GLU A 212 7.48 5.66 14.05
C GLU A 212 8.68 4.73 13.88
N GLY A 213 8.71 3.62 14.61
CA GLY A 213 9.77 2.61 14.50
C GLY A 213 9.82 1.98 13.10
N LEU A 214 8.69 1.61 12.54
CA LEU A 214 8.61 1.03 11.20
C LEU A 214 8.95 2.06 10.11
N LEU A 215 8.52 3.30 10.26
CA LEU A 215 8.90 4.38 9.34
C LEU A 215 10.42 4.64 9.40
N ALA A 216 11.03 4.63 10.59
CA ALA A 216 12.47 4.78 10.74
C ALA A 216 13.24 3.63 10.04
N GLN A 217 12.80 2.38 10.19
CA GLN A 217 13.36 1.24 9.46
C GLN A 217 13.22 1.40 7.95
N GLN A 218 12.05 1.82 7.47
CA GLN A 218 11.81 2.10 6.05
C GLN A 218 12.76 3.18 5.52
N ASN A 219 12.97 4.26 6.27
CA ASN A 219 13.89 5.33 5.91
C ASN A 219 15.34 4.83 5.78
N LEU A 220 15.78 3.93 6.65
CA LEU A 220 17.12 3.33 6.58
C LEU A 220 17.30 2.45 5.34
N ARG A 221 16.24 1.84 4.85
CA ARG A 221 16.28 0.99 3.65
C ARG A 221 16.31 1.77 2.34
N LEU A 222 15.82 3.01 2.32
CA LEU A 222 15.74 3.84 1.13
C LEU A 222 16.95 4.77 1.00
N ASN A 223 17.64 4.70 -0.13
CA ASN A 223 18.69 5.65 -0.46
C ASN A 223 18.09 6.93 -1.07
N SER A 224 18.03 7.99 -0.31
CA SER A 224 17.38 9.26 -0.69
C SER A 224 17.92 9.87 -2.00
N VAL A 225 19.22 9.74 -2.27
CA VAL A 225 19.84 10.25 -3.50
C VAL A 225 19.36 9.46 -4.72
N LYS A 226 19.28 8.14 -4.61
CA LYS A 226 18.79 7.27 -5.68
C LYS A 226 17.29 7.43 -5.90
N VAL A 227 16.49 7.57 -4.82
CA VAL A 227 15.07 7.92 -4.88
C VAL A 227 14.87 9.24 -5.63
N ALA A 228 15.62 10.29 -5.28
CA ALA A 228 15.55 11.58 -5.96
C ALA A 228 15.88 11.45 -7.46
N LYS A 229 16.86 10.61 -7.82
CA LYS A 229 17.21 10.34 -9.23
C LYS A 229 16.08 9.66 -9.97
N ALA A 230 15.45 8.63 -9.39
CA ALA A 230 14.31 7.92 -9.99
C ALA A 230 13.14 8.89 -10.25
N LEU A 231 12.75 9.68 -9.24
CA LEU A 231 11.71 10.71 -9.36
C LEU A 231 12.02 11.77 -10.42
N ALA A 232 13.27 12.24 -10.49
CA ALA A 232 13.68 13.21 -11.50
C ALA A 232 13.58 12.62 -12.91
N THR A 233 13.87 11.33 -13.07
CA THR A 233 13.76 10.61 -14.36
C THR A 233 12.28 10.45 -14.75
N GLU A 234 11.39 10.06 -13.84
CA GLU A 234 9.94 10.02 -14.08
C GLU A 234 9.42 11.39 -14.52
N LYS A 235 9.81 12.44 -13.79
CA LYS A 235 9.40 13.81 -14.10
C LYS A 235 9.89 14.26 -15.48
N ALA A 236 11.10 13.89 -15.89
CA ALA A 236 11.66 14.23 -17.19
C ALA A 236 10.93 13.51 -18.35
N LEU A 237 10.48 12.27 -18.14
CA LEU A 237 9.69 11.51 -19.12
C LEU A 237 8.25 12.01 -19.20
N ALA A 238 7.70 12.52 -18.11
CA ALA A 238 6.35 13.07 -18.01
C ALA A 238 5.23 12.12 -18.52
N TYR A 239 5.41 10.80 -18.37
CA TYR A 239 4.40 9.83 -18.78
C TYR A 239 3.20 9.87 -17.84
N MET A 240 2.04 10.26 -18.37
CA MET A 240 0.80 10.42 -17.60
C MET A 240 -0.40 10.06 -18.45
N SER A 241 -1.31 9.30 -17.88
CA SER A 241 -2.66 9.10 -18.38
C SER A 241 -3.65 9.66 -17.35
N THR A 242 -4.18 10.85 -17.60
CA THR A 242 -5.05 11.55 -16.63
C THR A 242 -6.37 10.84 -16.38
N SER A 243 -6.88 10.08 -17.37
CA SER A 243 -8.07 9.23 -17.24
C SER A 243 -7.82 7.97 -16.41
N GLY A 244 -6.55 7.62 -16.15
CA GLY A 244 -6.15 6.33 -15.60
C GLY A 244 -6.10 5.20 -16.63
N LYS A 245 -6.67 5.39 -17.82
CA LYS A 245 -6.76 4.39 -18.90
C LYS A 245 -5.48 4.39 -19.76
N TYR A 246 -4.34 4.13 -19.14
CA TYR A 246 -3.04 4.17 -19.81
C TYR A 246 -2.92 3.14 -20.95
N TRP A 247 -3.69 2.04 -20.90
CA TRP A 247 -3.73 1.03 -21.96
C TRP A 247 -4.32 1.53 -23.27
N GLU A 248 -5.04 2.64 -23.27
CA GLU A 248 -5.54 3.32 -24.49
C GLU A 248 -4.47 4.17 -25.18
N GLN A 249 -3.27 4.28 -24.58
CA GLN A 249 -2.20 5.20 -25.00
C GLN A 249 -0.82 4.53 -24.91
N LEU A 250 -0.76 3.20 -25.01
CA LEU A 250 0.51 2.45 -24.83
C LEU A 250 1.60 2.86 -25.81
N GLU A 251 1.22 3.31 -27.01
CA GLU A 251 2.12 3.82 -28.04
C GLU A 251 2.88 5.09 -27.62
N ASN A 252 2.38 5.82 -26.62
CA ASN A 252 3.01 7.03 -26.10
C ASN A 252 4.11 6.74 -25.07
N PHE A 253 4.26 5.48 -24.67
CA PHE A 253 5.19 5.06 -23.64
C PHE A 253 6.28 4.14 -24.21
N ASP A 254 7.52 4.38 -23.81
CA ASP A 254 8.67 3.59 -24.22
C ASP A 254 8.98 2.54 -23.14
N ALA A 255 8.83 1.26 -23.50
CA ALA A 255 9.04 0.14 -22.60
C ALA A 255 10.48 0.08 -22.04
N ALA A 256 11.49 0.44 -22.85
CA ALA A 256 12.88 0.44 -22.39
C ALA A 256 13.15 1.56 -21.37
N LYS A 257 12.53 2.72 -21.55
CA LYS A 257 12.61 3.80 -20.56
C LYS A 257 11.91 3.45 -19.26
N LEU A 258 10.76 2.77 -19.33
CA LEU A 258 10.05 2.27 -18.14
C LEU A 258 10.87 1.19 -17.42
N SER A 259 11.49 0.27 -18.16
CA SER A 259 12.43 -0.70 -17.57
C SER A 259 13.60 -0.02 -16.86
N HIS A 260 14.18 1.02 -17.48
CA HIS A 260 15.24 1.79 -16.83
C HIS A 260 14.79 2.49 -15.54
N ILE A 261 13.55 2.99 -15.50
CA ILE A 261 12.98 3.56 -14.27
C ILE A 261 12.83 2.47 -13.19
N ASP A 262 12.37 1.28 -13.58
CA ASP A 262 12.27 0.16 -12.65
C ASP A 262 13.64 -0.22 -12.06
N ASP A 263 14.72 -0.24 -12.88
CA ASP A 263 16.09 -0.43 -12.41
C ASP A 263 16.53 0.64 -11.40
N LEU A 264 16.17 1.91 -11.64
CA LEU A 264 16.49 3.01 -10.71
C LEU A 264 15.77 2.82 -9.36
N TRP A 265 14.51 2.38 -9.37
CA TRP A 265 13.77 2.09 -8.15
C TRP A 265 14.36 0.91 -7.40
N LEU A 266 14.65 -0.20 -8.06
CA LEU A 266 15.30 -1.36 -7.45
C LEU A 266 16.66 -1.00 -6.84
N ALA A 267 17.44 -0.16 -7.53
CA ALA A 267 18.72 0.30 -7.02
C ALA A 267 18.59 1.24 -5.80
N SER A 268 17.41 1.78 -5.53
CA SER A 268 17.20 2.76 -4.45
C SER A 268 16.88 2.11 -3.09
N VAL A 269 16.62 0.80 -3.05
CA VAL A 269 16.38 0.05 -1.83
C VAL A 269 17.59 -0.81 -1.46
N GLN A 270 17.88 -0.92 -0.18
CA GLN A 270 18.87 -1.88 0.32
C GLN A 270 18.21 -3.26 0.42
N PRO A 271 18.90 -4.36 0.06
CA PRO A 271 18.40 -5.71 0.27
C PRO A 271 18.11 -5.95 1.76
N ASN A 272 17.19 -6.87 2.02
CA ASN A 272 16.85 -7.34 3.37
C ASN A 272 18.01 -8.07 4.01
#